data_29b6595afa3eaf5b8f48fcd8f132a2ce
#
_entry.id   29b6595afa3eaf5b8f48fcd8f132a2ce
#
_cell.length_a   1.000
_cell.length_b   1.000
_cell.length_c   1.000
_cell.angle_alpha   90.00
_cell.angle_beta   90.00
_cell.angle_gamma   90.00
#
_symmetry.space_group_name_H-M   'P 1'
#
loop_
_entity.id
_entity.type
_entity.pdbx_description
1 polymer ?
#
loop_
_entity_poly.entity_id
_entity_poly.type
_entity_poly.pdbx_seq_one_letter_code
_entity_poly.pdbx_strand_id
1 'polypeptide(L)'
;SFVLREIVKHVKVIAKTGHGIVFSGSPRTIYEAEGLMPILEALYDKKNIHVFELKMGEKFSIKRNGNRVLCSVCKAPLLTAYYPSKNPKHCPICAGPFYKRTLDTVETIKVRLKQYRERTEPIVGILRKRGYKIHTVSAEPAPYKVFNQIYGHLKKRSRN
;
A
#
# COMPACT_ATOMS: atom_id res chain seq x y z
N SER A 1 -12.73 16.36 -2.89
CA SER A 1 -13.00 15.34 -3.92
C SER A 1 -14.00 14.33 -3.40
N PHE A 2 -14.72 13.66 -4.28
CA PHE A 2 -15.68 12.61 -3.93
C PHE A 2 -14.99 11.49 -3.13
N VAL A 3 -13.81 11.06 -3.58
CA VAL A 3 -13.03 9.99 -2.94
C VAL A 3 -12.70 10.32 -1.48
N LEU A 4 -12.19 11.52 -1.21
CA LEU A 4 -11.87 11.93 0.17
C LEU A 4 -13.11 11.91 1.06
N ARG A 5 -14.25 12.38 0.57
CA ARG A 5 -15.50 12.38 1.34
C ARG A 5 -15.95 10.97 1.70
N GLU A 6 -15.88 10.03 0.77
CA GLU A 6 -16.26 8.63 1.03
C GLU A 6 -15.26 7.95 1.99
N ILE A 7 -13.96 8.21 1.85
CA ILE A 7 -12.96 7.71 2.82
C ILE A 7 -13.27 8.23 4.23
N VAL A 8 -13.48 9.52 4.38
CA VAL A 8 -13.78 10.15 5.69
C VAL A 8 -15.05 9.56 6.31
N LYS A 9 -16.09 9.35 5.52
CA LYS A 9 -17.33 8.71 5.99
C LYS A 9 -17.07 7.32 6.57
N HIS A 10 -16.34 6.47 5.83
CA HIS A 10 -16.01 5.12 6.29
C HIS A 10 -15.08 5.13 7.52
N VAL A 11 -14.08 6.00 7.55
CA VAL A 11 -13.19 6.19 8.70
C VAL A 11 -13.97 6.49 9.98
N LYS A 12 -14.92 7.43 9.91
CA LYS A 12 -15.77 7.78 11.06
C LYS A 12 -16.63 6.63 11.53
N VAL A 13 -17.13 5.80 10.62
CA VAL A 13 -17.93 4.61 10.98
C VAL A 13 -17.05 3.57 11.67
N ILE A 14 -15.86 3.25 11.09
CA ILE A 14 -14.95 2.26 11.67
C ILE A 14 -14.41 2.71 13.03
N ALA A 15 -14.07 3.99 13.19
CA ALA A 15 -13.60 4.52 14.47
C ALA A 15 -14.59 4.32 15.60
N LYS A 16 -15.91 4.43 15.34
CA LYS A 16 -16.96 4.18 16.33
C LYS A 16 -17.02 2.74 16.81
N THR A 17 -16.52 1.79 16.03
CA THR A 17 -16.48 0.36 16.41
C THR A 17 -15.23 -0.03 17.19
N GLY A 18 -14.31 0.92 17.44
CA GLY A 18 -13.04 0.67 18.13
C GLY A 18 -11.98 -0.06 17.30
N HIS A 19 -12.22 -0.25 16.00
CA HIS A 19 -11.27 -0.94 15.12
C HIS A 19 -10.20 0.01 14.57
N GLY A 20 -8.97 -0.51 14.39
CA GLY A 20 -7.92 0.16 13.65
C GLY A 20 -8.16 0.11 12.13
N ILE A 21 -7.47 0.99 11.39
CA ILE A 21 -7.56 1.08 9.92
C ILE A 21 -6.17 0.92 9.32
N VAL A 22 -6.08 0.12 8.27
CA VAL A 22 -4.90 0.04 7.42
C VAL A 22 -5.23 0.69 6.08
N PHE A 23 -4.54 1.79 5.75
CA PHE A 23 -4.66 2.44 4.46
C PHE A 23 -3.67 1.83 3.45
N SER A 24 -4.19 1.37 2.32
CA SER A 24 -3.39 0.91 1.18
C SER A 24 -3.86 1.62 -0.09
N GLY A 25 -3.04 2.56 -0.58
CA GLY A 25 -3.36 3.34 -1.77
C GLY A 25 -4.16 4.62 -1.51
N SER A 26 -4.28 5.07 -0.27
CA SER A 26 -4.74 6.40 0.13
C SER A 26 -3.96 6.83 1.37
N PRO A 27 -3.64 8.15 1.54
CA PRO A 27 -3.81 9.22 0.55
C PRO A 27 -2.87 9.07 -0.65
N ARG A 28 -3.28 9.53 -1.84
CA ARG A 28 -2.45 9.54 -3.07
C ARG A 28 -2.07 10.93 -3.54
N THR A 29 -2.65 11.95 -2.95
CA THR A 29 -2.40 13.36 -3.28
C THR A 29 -2.24 14.17 -2.00
N ILE A 30 -1.55 15.30 -2.11
CA ILE A 30 -1.41 16.27 -1.01
C ILE A 30 -2.80 16.66 -0.47
N TYR A 31 -3.72 16.99 -1.36
CA TYR A 31 -5.09 17.34 -1.01
C TYR A 31 -5.79 16.27 -0.15
N GLU A 32 -5.64 15.00 -0.53
CA GLU A 32 -6.19 13.90 0.27
C GLU A 32 -5.52 13.78 1.64
N ALA A 33 -4.20 13.94 1.71
CA ALA A 33 -3.45 13.89 2.97
C ALA A 33 -3.86 15.03 3.91
N GLU A 34 -3.93 16.26 3.40
CA GLU A 34 -4.33 17.44 4.17
C GLU A 34 -5.75 17.34 4.71
N GLY A 35 -6.67 16.77 3.95
CA GLY A 35 -8.06 16.57 4.37
C GLY A 35 -8.28 15.37 5.28
N LEU A 36 -7.48 14.31 5.15
CA LEU A 36 -7.66 13.07 5.91
C LEU A 36 -6.93 13.08 7.25
N MET A 37 -5.68 13.59 7.28
CA MET A 37 -4.84 13.50 8.49
C MET A 37 -5.43 14.18 9.73
N PRO A 38 -6.01 15.40 9.67
CA PRO A 38 -6.63 16.01 10.85
C PRO A 38 -7.77 15.16 11.43
N ILE A 39 -8.52 14.48 10.56
CA ILE A 39 -9.63 13.61 10.99
C ILE A 39 -9.11 12.36 11.67
N LEU A 40 -8.05 11.75 11.14
CA LEU A 40 -7.39 10.60 11.77
C LEU A 40 -6.77 10.98 13.12
N GLU A 41 -6.13 12.15 13.21
CA GLU A 41 -5.55 12.68 14.45
C GLU A 41 -6.63 12.86 15.54
N ALA A 42 -7.80 13.38 15.16
CA ALA A 42 -8.91 13.58 16.11
C ALA A 42 -9.58 12.26 16.56
N LEU A 43 -9.57 11.22 15.71
CA LEU A 43 -10.26 9.96 16.01
C LEU A 43 -9.37 8.90 16.65
N TYR A 44 -8.08 8.91 16.36
CA TYR A 44 -7.14 7.85 16.76
C TYR A 44 -5.96 8.33 17.59
N ASP A 45 -5.84 9.62 17.84
CA ASP A 45 -4.64 10.31 18.37
C ASP A 45 -3.42 10.15 17.46
N LYS A 46 -2.66 11.20 17.31
CA LYS A 46 -1.46 11.23 16.46
C LYS A 46 -0.42 10.15 16.82
N LYS A 47 -0.27 9.84 18.12
CA LYS A 47 0.65 8.82 18.63
C LYS A 47 0.35 7.41 18.12
N ASN A 48 -0.92 7.12 17.75
CA ASN A 48 -1.38 5.81 17.27
C ASN A 48 -1.37 5.72 15.74
N ILE A 49 -0.98 6.79 15.04
CA ILE A 49 -0.89 6.80 13.58
C ILE A 49 0.54 6.44 13.16
N HIS A 50 0.69 5.33 12.44
CA HIS A 50 1.97 4.82 11.97
C HIS A 50 2.08 4.97 10.46
N VAL A 51 3.14 5.62 10.00
CA VAL A 51 3.37 5.88 8.58
C VAL A 51 4.53 5.03 8.06
N PHE A 52 4.26 4.20 7.06
CA PHE A 52 5.25 3.35 6.40
C PHE A 52 5.43 3.77 4.95
N GLU A 53 6.65 4.10 4.57
CA GLU A 53 7.04 4.36 3.19
C GLU A 53 7.67 3.09 2.61
N LEU A 54 7.02 2.47 1.63
CA LEU A 54 7.55 1.30 0.94
C LEU A 54 8.38 1.73 -0.26
N LYS A 55 9.69 1.52 -0.19
CA LYS A 55 10.62 1.89 -1.29
C LYS A 55 11.00 0.69 -2.15
N MET A 56 11.02 0.91 -3.46
CA MET A 56 11.44 -0.08 -4.46
C MET A 56 12.10 0.62 -5.64
N GLY A 57 13.19 0.04 -6.14
CA GLY A 57 13.85 0.53 -7.35
C GLY A 57 12.96 0.42 -8.60
N GLU A 58 13.10 1.37 -9.53
CA GLU A 58 12.28 1.41 -10.76
C GLU A 58 12.41 0.13 -11.58
N LYS A 59 13.64 -0.34 -11.82
CA LYS A 59 13.90 -1.59 -12.56
C LYS A 59 13.22 -2.78 -11.91
N PHE A 60 13.25 -2.84 -10.58
CA PHE A 60 12.62 -3.91 -9.82
C PHE A 60 11.09 -3.82 -9.89
N SER A 61 10.54 -2.60 -9.79
CA SER A 61 9.10 -2.35 -9.94
C SER A 61 8.58 -2.80 -11.30
N ILE A 62 9.30 -2.46 -12.38
CA ILE A 62 8.95 -2.89 -13.74
C ILE A 62 8.95 -4.42 -13.85
N LYS A 63 10.04 -5.07 -13.42
CA LYS A 63 10.16 -6.53 -13.45
C LYS A 63 9.07 -7.22 -12.64
N ARG A 64 8.79 -6.73 -11.43
CA ARG A 64 7.81 -7.31 -10.51
C ARG A 64 6.37 -7.18 -11.05
N ASN A 65 6.00 -6.00 -11.54
CA ASN A 65 4.65 -5.76 -12.05
C ASN A 65 4.42 -6.43 -13.41
N GLY A 66 5.42 -6.43 -14.30
CA GLY A 66 5.33 -7.10 -15.60
C GLY A 66 5.20 -8.63 -15.51
N ASN A 67 5.68 -9.23 -14.41
CA ASN A 67 5.56 -10.67 -14.16
C ASN A 67 4.41 -11.05 -13.22
N ARG A 68 3.61 -10.08 -12.79
CA ARG A 68 2.45 -10.32 -11.94
C ARG A 68 1.30 -10.91 -12.76
N VAL A 69 0.63 -11.90 -12.18
CA VAL A 69 -0.64 -12.43 -12.68
C VAL A 69 -1.76 -12.21 -11.67
N LEU A 70 -2.99 -12.15 -12.13
CA LEU A 70 -4.18 -12.04 -11.30
C LEU A 70 -5.06 -13.27 -11.48
N CYS A 71 -5.67 -13.73 -10.41
CA CYS A 71 -6.71 -14.74 -10.50
C CYS A 71 -7.97 -14.14 -11.15
N SER A 72 -8.56 -14.86 -12.12
CA SER A 72 -9.79 -14.41 -12.79
C SER A 72 -11.02 -14.47 -11.87
N VAL A 73 -10.98 -15.33 -10.85
CA VAL A 73 -12.08 -15.55 -9.90
C VAL A 73 -11.94 -14.62 -8.68
N CYS A 74 -10.97 -14.84 -7.79
CA CYS A 74 -10.83 -14.10 -6.54
C CYS A 74 -10.04 -12.79 -6.67
N LYS A 75 -9.52 -12.46 -7.84
CA LYS A 75 -8.72 -11.26 -8.15
C LYS A 75 -7.41 -11.15 -7.36
N ALA A 76 -7.03 -12.17 -6.59
CA ALA A 76 -5.78 -12.19 -5.85
C ALA A 76 -4.58 -12.05 -6.78
N PRO A 77 -3.65 -11.13 -6.49
CA PRO A 77 -2.41 -10.99 -7.25
C PRO A 77 -1.41 -12.08 -6.84
N LEU A 78 -0.75 -12.68 -7.82
CA LEU A 78 0.37 -13.57 -7.60
C LEU A 78 1.64 -12.98 -8.21
N LEU A 79 2.67 -12.85 -7.37
CA LEU A 79 4.01 -12.47 -7.80
C LEU A 79 4.80 -13.73 -8.10
N THR A 80 4.86 -14.11 -9.38
CA THR A 80 5.46 -15.38 -9.81
C THR A 80 6.92 -15.54 -9.41
N ALA A 81 7.65 -14.44 -9.23
CA ALA A 81 9.04 -14.45 -8.78
C ALA A 81 9.23 -15.03 -7.35
N TYR A 82 8.18 -15.04 -6.54
CA TYR A 82 8.20 -15.53 -5.15
C TYR A 82 7.37 -16.79 -4.94
N TYR A 83 6.85 -17.36 -6.02
CA TYR A 83 6.07 -18.59 -5.97
C TYR A 83 6.95 -19.80 -6.30
N PRO A 84 6.78 -20.94 -5.64
CA PRO A 84 7.63 -22.13 -5.86
C PRO A 84 7.62 -22.63 -7.32
N SER A 85 6.50 -22.49 -8.01
CA SER A 85 6.38 -22.83 -9.44
C SER A 85 6.58 -21.59 -10.31
N LYS A 86 7.43 -21.70 -11.32
CA LYS A 86 7.65 -20.62 -12.31
C LYS A 86 6.41 -20.32 -13.17
N ASN A 87 5.56 -21.34 -13.41
CA ASN A 87 4.35 -21.24 -14.22
C ASN A 87 3.16 -21.85 -13.47
N PRO A 88 2.63 -21.17 -12.45
CA PRO A 88 1.47 -21.66 -11.74
C PRO A 88 0.26 -21.63 -12.66
N LYS A 89 -0.45 -22.78 -12.78
CA LYS A 89 -1.65 -22.89 -13.62
C LYS A 89 -2.91 -22.41 -12.90
N HIS A 90 -2.96 -22.59 -11.57
CA HIS A 90 -4.14 -22.32 -10.76
C HIS A 90 -3.79 -21.46 -9.53
N CYS A 91 -4.76 -20.65 -9.13
CA CYS A 91 -4.67 -19.80 -7.96
C CYS A 91 -4.55 -20.65 -6.68
N PRO A 92 -3.58 -20.39 -5.79
CA PRO A 92 -3.42 -21.15 -4.55
C PRO A 92 -4.54 -20.88 -3.53
N ILE A 93 -5.38 -19.87 -3.74
CA ILE A 93 -6.48 -19.51 -2.85
C ILE A 93 -7.80 -20.17 -3.26
N CYS A 94 -8.14 -20.13 -4.55
CA CYS A 94 -9.45 -20.58 -5.04
C CYS A 94 -9.38 -21.49 -6.27
N ALA A 95 -8.19 -21.96 -6.66
CA ALA A 95 -7.92 -22.78 -7.83
C ALA A 95 -8.35 -22.17 -9.19
N GLY A 96 -8.80 -20.92 -9.23
CA GLY A 96 -9.18 -20.23 -10.46
C GLY A 96 -8.00 -19.99 -11.42
N PRO A 97 -8.24 -19.85 -12.73
CA PRO A 97 -7.20 -19.59 -13.71
C PRO A 97 -6.61 -18.18 -13.57
N PHE A 98 -5.37 -18.00 -14.03
CA PHE A 98 -4.68 -16.71 -14.03
C PHE A 98 -4.82 -15.98 -15.36
N TYR A 99 -4.74 -14.63 -15.28
CA TYR A 99 -4.61 -13.75 -16.43
C TYR A 99 -3.59 -12.64 -16.16
N LYS A 100 -3.01 -12.10 -17.22
CA LYS A 100 -2.17 -10.89 -17.14
C LYS A 100 -3.05 -9.67 -17.36
N ARG A 101 -2.80 -8.61 -16.57
CA ARG A 101 -3.48 -7.33 -16.82
C ARG A 101 -2.91 -6.66 -18.08
N THR A 102 -3.77 -6.17 -18.93
CA THR A 102 -3.39 -5.37 -20.12
C THR A 102 -2.63 -4.09 -19.75
N LEU A 103 -2.86 -3.57 -18.54
CA LEU A 103 -2.22 -2.35 -18.02
C LEU A 103 -0.89 -2.59 -17.28
N ASP A 104 -0.35 -3.79 -17.29
CA ASP A 104 0.96 -4.09 -16.67
C ASP A 104 2.09 -4.13 -17.74
N THR A 105 2.02 -3.24 -18.74
CA THR A 105 3.09 -3.01 -19.71
C THR A 105 4.17 -2.10 -19.11
N VAL A 106 5.38 -2.16 -19.65
CA VAL A 106 6.53 -1.35 -19.20
C VAL A 106 6.19 0.14 -19.25
N GLU A 107 5.54 0.59 -20.33
CA GLU A 107 5.13 1.98 -20.56
C GLU A 107 4.16 2.44 -19.49
N THR A 108 3.11 1.66 -19.25
CA THR A 108 2.10 1.99 -18.24
C THR A 108 2.70 1.99 -16.83
N ILE A 109 3.64 1.09 -16.53
CA ILE A 109 4.33 1.06 -15.24
C ILE A 109 5.19 2.32 -15.08
N LYS A 110 5.92 2.76 -16.11
CA LYS A 110 6.71 4.00 -16.09
C LYS A 110 5.82 5.23 -15.86
N VAL A 111 4.67 5.33 -16.53
CA VAL A 111 3.71 6.41 -16.32
C VAL A 111 3.22 6.43 -14.85
N ARG A 112 2.90 5.28 -14.28
CA ARG A 112 2.49 5.18 -12.86
C ARG A 112 3.61 5.59 -11.90
N LEU A 113 4.85 5.22 -12.18
CA LEU A 113 6.01 5.64 -11.38
C LEU A 113 6.22 7.15 -11.45
N LYS A 114 6.04 7.77 -12.61
CA LYS A 114 6.06 9.24 -12.76
C LYS A 114 4.97 9.89 -11.92
N GLN A 115 3.73 9.41 -12.03
CA GLN A 115 2.59 9.92 -11.23
C GLN A 115 2.82 9.75 -9.72
N TYR A 116 3.45 8.64 -9.30
CA TYR A 116 3.82 8.44 -7.90
C TYR A 116 4.80 9.52 -7.42
N ARG A 117 5.87 9.78 -8.16
CA ARG A 117 6.88 10.81 -7.83
C ARG A 117 6.26 12.21 -7.75
N GLU A 118 5.36 12.53 -8.67
CA GLU A 118 4.76 13.87 -8.77
C GLU A 118 3.67 14.11 -7.72
N ARG A 119 2.88 13.09 -7.37
CA ARG A 119 1.66 13.25 -6.58
C ARG A 119 1.71 12.61 -5.19
N THR A 120 2.36 11.47 -5.07
CA THR A 120 2.31 10.66 -3.83
C THR A 120 3.57 10.80 -2.98
N GLU A 121 4.73 10.77 -3.59
CA GLU A 121 6.01 10.90 -2.86
C GLU A 121 6.10 12.21 -2.05
N PRO A 122 5.62 13.38 -2.53
CA PRO A 122 5.62 14.62 -1.75
C PRO A 122 4.82 14.55 -0.44
N ILE A 123 3.85 13.64 -0.32
CA ILE A 123 3.07 13.42 0.91
C ILE A 123 3.99 13.06 2.08
N VAL A 124 5.01 12.26 1.83
CA VAL A 124 6.00 11.85 2.86
C VAL A 124 6.67 13.08 3.48
N GLY A 125 7.03 14.07 2.67
CA GLY A 125 7.61 15.34 3.14
C GLY A 125 6.64 16.15 4.01
N ILE A 126 5.35 16.21 3.61
CA ILE A 126 4.30 16.89 4.37
C ILE A 126 4.08 16.20 5.72
N LEU A 127 4.01 14.87 5.73
CA LEU A 127 3.81 14.12 6.97
C LEU A 127 5.00 14.29 7.93
N ARG A 128 6.25 14.36 7.42
CA ARG A 128 7.42 14.71 8.27
C ARG A 128 7.29 16.09 8.87
N LYS A 129 6.91 17.10 8.07
CA LYS A 129 6.68 18.48 8.56
C LYS A 129 5.59 18.54 9.62
N ARG A 130 4.58 17.69 9.52
CA ARG A 130 3.54 17.53 10.54
C ARG A 130 4.02 16.75 11.78
N GLY A 131 5.29 16.31 11.82
CA GLY A 131 5.90 15.62 12.96
C GLY A 131 5.58 14.13 13.05
N TYR A 132 5.22 13.49 11.91
CA TYR A 132 5.11 12.03 11.85
C TYR A 132 6.48 11.38 11.68
N LYS A 133 6.70 10.29 12.41
CA LYS A 133 7.83 9.40 12.16
C LYS A 133 7.53 8.51 10.96
N ILE A 134 8.33 8.64 9.90
CA ILE A 134 8.19 7.83 8.70
C ILE A 134 9.11 6.61 8.82
N HIS A 135 8.52 5.41 8.76
CA HIS A 135 9.24 4.15 8.72
C HIS A 135 9.45 3.73 7.28
N THR A 136 10.68 3.89 6.77
CA THR A 136 11.03 3.46 5.42
C THR A 136 11.33 1.96 5.43
N VAL A 137 10.64 1.20 4.59
CA VAL A 137 10.76 -0.26 4.45
C VAL A 137 11.05 -0.59 2.99
N SER A 138 12.05 -1.46 2.75
CA SER A 138 12.28 -1.98 1.39
C SER A 138 11.12 -2.88 0.97
N ALA A 139 10.54 -2.60 -0.19
CA ALA A 139 9.50 -3.42 -0.79
C ALA A 139 10.04 -4.46 -1.81
N GLU A 140 11.35 -4.56 -1.98
CA GLU A 140 11.98 -5.52 -2.90
C GLU A 140 11.90 -6.98 -2.44
N PRO A 141 12.06 -7.30 -1.13
CA PRO A 141 11.93 -8.66 -0.66
C PRO A 141 10.54 -9.25 -0.90
N ALA A 142 10.43 -10.57 -0.68
CA ALA A 142 9.15 -11.27 -0.75
C ALA A 142 8.11 -10.63 0.19
N PRO A 143 6.82 -10.60 -0.18
CA PRO A 143 5.78 -9.90 0.59
C PRO A 143 5.73 -10.24 2.08
N TYR A 144 5.95 -11.51 2.45
CA TYR A 144 5.95 -11.93 3.85
C TYR A 144 7.11 -11.30 4.65
N LYS A 145 8.27 -11.08 4.01
CA LYS A 145 9.43 -10.41 4.65
C LYS A 145 9.14 -8.93 4.88
N VAL A 146 8.48 -8.28 3.91
CA VAL A 146 8.03 -6.89 4.04
C VAL A 146 6.99 -6.78 5.16
N PHE A 147 6.03 -7.69 5.20
CA PHE A 147 5.04 -7.77 6.28
C PHE A 147 5.71 -7.90 7.65
N ASN A 148 6.67 -8.82 7.80
CA ASN A 148 7.37 -9.05 9.07
C ASN A 148 8.15 -7.82 9.54
N GLN A 149 8.73 -7.03 8.61
CA GLN A 149 9.39 -5.76 8.96
C GLN A 149 8.38 -4.75 9.51
N ILE A 150 7.26 -4.54 8.81
CA ILE A 150 6.18 -3.64 9.26
C ILE A 150 5.63 -4.10 10.61
N TYR A 151 5.30 -5.37 10.73
CA TYR A 151 4.74 -5.95 11.96
C TYR A 151 5.70 -5.84 13.14
N GLY A 152 7.01 -6.03 12.91
CA GLY A 152 8.04 -5.84 13.92
C GLY A 152 8.12 -4.42 14.46
N HIS A 153 7.89 -3.40 13.62
CA HIS A 153 7.79 -2.01 14.07
C HIS A 153 6.56 -1.75 14.93
N LEU A 154 5.41 -2.33 14.57
CA LEU A 154 4.16 -2.17 15.34
C LEU A 154 4.25 -2.88 16.69
N LYS A 155 4.76 -4.12 16.73
CA LYS A 155 4.84 -4.94 17.95
C LYS A 155 5.78 -4.37 19.03
N LYS A 156 6.86 -3.69 18.65
CA LYS A 156 7.77 -3.05 19.61
C LYS A 156 7.12 -1.92 20.42
N ARG A 157 6.07 -1.31 19.90
CA ARG A 157 5.36 -0.18 20.52
C ARG A 157 4.18 -0.57 21.41
N SER A 158 3.61 -1.75 21.21
CA SER A 158 2.53 -2.28 22.08
C SER A 158 3.06 -2.83 23.43
N ARG A 159 4.39 -2.81 23.64
CA ARG A 159 5.04 -3.28 24.88
C ARG A 159 5.59 -2.15 25.76
N ASN A 160 5.43 -0.90 25.33
CA ASN A 160 5.75 0.32 26.09
C ASN A 160 4.46 1.13 26.32
#